data_f2594136b6f57150d5979ace1809d227
#
_entry.id   f2594136b6f57150d5979ace1809d227
#
_cell.length_a   1.000
_cell.length_b   1.000
_cell.length_c   1.000
_cell.angle_alpha   90.00
_cell.angle_beta   90.00
_cell.angle_gamma   90.00
#
_symmetry.space_group_name_H-M   'P 1'
#
loop_
_entity.id
_entity.type
_entity.pdbx_description
1 polymer ?
#
loop_
_entity_poly.entity_id
_entity_poly.type
_entity_poly.pdbx_seq_one_letter_code
_entity_poly.pdbx_strand_id
1 'polypeptide(L)'
;MTDAEAFPGLIRQTHRKIKVASADGAYDTKLCHDELRRKKIRALIPPRTRAGYWPEEYADRNQAVARQRLTGSNAYWKWHTAYNRRSVAETAMYRVKQLFGGHLTLRDYDAQVGEAMAMIRALNKMTRAGMPKSVRVA
;
A
#
# COMPACT_ATOMS: atom_id res chain seq x y z
N MET A 1 -8.49 -2.02 -18.34
CA MET A 1 -7.28 -2.35 -17.54
C MET A 1 -7.65 -2.28 -16.07
N THR A 2 -7.41 -3.34 -15.33
CA THR A 2 -7.62 -3.37 -13.88
C THR A 2 -6.44 -2.71 -13.15
N ASP A 3 -6.64 -2.34 -11.89
CA ASP A 3 -5.56 -1.78 -11.06
C ASP A 3 -4.39 -2.78 -10.92
N ALA A 4 -4.69 -4.06 -10.81
CA ALA A 4 -3.66 -5.10 -10.73
C ALA A 4 -2.84 -5.20 -12.01
N GLU A 5 -3.42 -4.95 -13.17
CA GLU A 5 -2.71 -4.93 -14.46
C GLU A 5 -1.84 -3.68 -14.61
N ALA A 6 -2.26 -2.56 -14.03
CA ALA A 6 -1.51 -1.31 -14.07
C ALA A 6 -0.33 -1.28 -13.07
N PHE A 7 -0.40 -2.05 -11.99
CA PHE A 7 0.54 -2.04 -10.89
C PHE A 7 2.00 -2.28 -11.32
N PRO A 8 2.32 -3.30 -12.15
CA PRO A 8 3.71 -3.52 -12.56
C PRO A 8 4.33 -2.32 -13.28
N GLY A 9 3.57 -1.63 -14.13
CA GLY A 9 4.04 -0.43 -14.81
C GLY A 9 4.37 0.70 -13.85
N LEU A 10 3.55 0.90 -12.82
CA LEU A 10 3.80 1.90 -11.79
C LEU A 10 5.07 1.59 -11.01
N ILE A 11 5.27 0.34 -10.64
CA ILE A 11 6.48 -0.09 -9.93
C ILE A 11 7.73 0.10 -10.79
N ARG A 12 7.67 -0.19 -12.10
CA ARG A 12 8.78 0.02 -13.04
C ARG A 12 9.19 1.48 -13.13
N GLN A 13 8.23 2.39 -13.07
CA GLN A 13 8.49 3.84 -13.13
C GLN A 13 9.12 4.39 -11.87
N THR A 14 9.08 3.67 -10.77
CA THR A 14 9.66 4.11 -9.51
C THR A 14 11.16 3.88 -9.52
N HIS A 15 11.93 4.97 -9.44
CA HIS A 15 13.39 4.91 -9.47
C HIS A 15 14.03 4.74 -8.09
N ARG A 16 13.33 5.08 -7.02
CA ARG A 16 13.82 4.92 -5.65
C ARG A 16 13.78 3.47 -5.23
N LYS A 17 14.72 3.05 -4.39
CA LYS A 17 14.72 1.73 -3.79
C LYS A 17 13.53 1.60 -2.83
N ILE A 18 12.68 0.63 -3.09
CA ILE A 18 11.55 0.28 -2.24
C ILE A 18 11.90 -1.02 -1.52
N LYS A 19 11.75 -1.04 -0.20
CA LYS A 19 11.98 -2.26 0.60
C LYS A 19 10.73 -3.13 0.69
N VAL A 20 9.58 -2.50 0.89
CA VAL A 20 8.30 -3.18 1.12
C VAL A 20 7.21 -2.44 0.35
N ALA A 21 6.35 -3.18 -0.32
CA ALA A 21 5.15 -2.64 -0.96
C ALA A 21 3.92 -3.34 -0.39
N SER A 22 2.97 -2.53 0.09
CA SER A 22 1.70 -3.02 0.62
C SER A 22 0.57 -2.71 -0.36
N ALA A 23 -0.29 -3.67 -0.61
CA ALA A 23 -1.47 -3.50 -1.44
C ALA A 23 -2.58 -4.40 -0.93
N ASP A 24 -3.83 -4.16 -1.35
CA ASP A 24 -4.94 -5.01 -0.93
C ASP A 24 -4.99 -6.33 -1.71
N GLY A 25 -5.93 -7.20 -1.36
CA GLY A 25 -6.06 -8.54 -1.95
C GLY A 25 -6.36 -8.54 -3.45
N ALA A 26 -6.83 -7.43 -4.02
CA ALA A 26 -7.04 -7.31 -5.45
C ALA A 26 -5.74 -7.42 -6.25
N TYR A 27 -4.62 -7.08 -5.61
CA TYR A 27 -3.28 -7.17 -6.20
C TYR A 27 -2.60 -8.52 -5.98
N ASP A 28 -3.31 -9.51 -5.42
CA ASP A 28 -2.77 -10.87 -5.23
C ASP A 28 -2.80 -11.64 -6.56
N THR A 29 -1.93 -11.24 -7.48
CA THR A 29 -1.76 -11.84 -8.80
C THR A 29 -0.29 -12.14 -9.04
N LYS A 30 -0.01 -13.15 -9.87
CA LYS A 30 1.38 -13.47 -10.25
C LYS A 30 2.07 -12.28 -10.89
N LEU A 31 1.36 -11.53 -11.72
CA LEU A 31 1.89 -10.35 -12.39
C LEU A 31 2.45 -9.32 -11.41
N CYS A 32 1.70 -9.00 -10.36
CA CYS A 32 2.13 -8.06 -9.32
C CYS A 32 3.30 -8.61 -8.50
N HIS A 33 3.21 -9.85 -8.05
CA HIS A 33 4.26 -10.49 -7.27
C HIS A 33 5.56 -10.67 -8.07
N ASP A 34 5.47 -10.99 -9.35
CA ASP A 34 6.64 -11.15 -10.20
C ASP A 34 7.42 -9.83 -10.34
N GLU A 35 6.72 -8.72 -10.52
CA GLU A 35 7.38 -7.42 -10.62
C GLU A 35 8.04 -7.00 -9.32
N LEU A 36 7.38 -7.22 -8.20
CA LEU A 36 7.96 -6.93 -6.88
C LEU A 36 9.20 -7.81 -6.63
N ARG A 37 9.13 -9.08 -6.98
CA ARG A 37 10.27 -10.00 -6.84
C ARG A 37 11.42 -9.59 -7.75
N ARG A 38 11.13 -9.19 -8.99
CA ARG A 38 12.15 -8.71 -9.93
C ARG A 38 12.93 -7.53 -9.36
N LYS A 39 12.26 -6.62 -8.68
CA LYS A 39 12.89 -5.46 -8.03
C LYS A 39 13.38 -5.73 -6.61
N LYS A 40 13.27 -6.96 -6.13
CA LYS A 40 13.65 -7.36 -4.77
C LYS A 40 12.89 -6.57 -3.69
N ILE A 41 11.62 -6.32 -3.94
CA ILE A 41 10.71 -5.65 -3.01
C ILE A 41 9.89 -6.71 -2.30
N ARG A 42 9.84 -6.63 -0.96
CA ARG A 42 8.97 -7.51 -0.18
C ARG A 42 7.52 -7.16 -0.42
N ALA A 43 6.72 -8.15 -0.80
CA ALA A 43 5.30 -7.96 -1.03
C ALA A 43 4.50 -8.18 0.26
N LEU A 44 3.71 -7.20 0.66
CA LEU A 44 2.71 -7.34 1.72
C LEU A 44 1.33 -7.22 1.08
N ILE A 45 0.89 -8.31 0.45
CA ILE A 45 -0.41 -8.40 -0.21
C ILE A 45 -1.17 -9.57 0.42
N PRO A 46 -2.32 -9.31 1.07
CA PRO A 46 -3.08 -10.42 1.67
C PRO A 46 -3.57 -11.36 0.58
N PRO A 47 -3.41 -12.68 0.78
CA PRO A 47 -3.93 -13.63 -0.18
C PRO A 47 -5.46 -13.57 -0.21
N ARG A 48 -6.03 -13.86 -1.37
CA ARG A 48 -7.48 -13.94 -1.54
C ARG A 48 -8.04 -15.06 -0.67
N THR A 49 -9.34 -14.98 -0.36
CA THR A 49 -10.03 -16.05 0.37
C THR A 49 -9.85 -17.39 -0.36
N ARG A 50 -9.48 -18.43 0.39
CA ARG A 50 -9.19 -19.76 -0.15
C ARG A 50 -8.07 -19.81 -1.18
N ALA A 51 -7.08 -18.93 -1.04
CA ALA A 51 -5.93 -18.91 -1.92
C ALA A 51 -5.15 -20.23 -1.86
N GLY A 52 -4.64 -20.65 -3.01
CA GLY A 52 -3.74 -21.79 -3.11
C GLY A 52 -2.28 -21.39 -2.99
N TYR A 53 -1.42 -22.37 -2.76
CA TYR A 53 0.03 -22.16 -2.81
C TYR A 53 0.51 -22.00 -4.24
N TRP A 54 1.53 -21.17 -4.40
CA TRP A 54 2.27 -21.01 -5.65
C TRP A 54 3.65 -21.67 -5.53
N PRO A 55 4.46 -21.74 -6.62
CA PRO A 55 5.82 -22.28 -6.55
C PRO A 55 6.68 -21.60 -5.49
N GLU A 56 7.78 -22.26 -5.12
CA GLU A 56 8.65 -21.85 -4.00
C GLU A 56 9.21 -20.43 -4.10
N GLU A 57 9.41 -19.92 -5.30
CA GLU A 57 9.89 -18.56 -5.50
C GLU A 57 8.96 -17.48 -4.96
N TYR A 58 7.71 -17.81 -4.70
CA TYR A 58 6.72 -16.92 -4.08
C TYR A 58 6.64 -17.12 -2.56
N ALA A 59 7.80 -17.17 -1.90
CA ALA A 59 7.90 -17.52 -0.48
C ALA A 59 7.07 -16.60 0.42
N ASP A 60 7.10 -15.29 0.22
CA ASP A 60 6.35 -14.33 1.04
C ASP A 60 4.84 -14.58 0.93
N ARG A 61 4.36 -14.81 -0.28
CA ARG A 61 2.95 -15.11 -0.51
C ARG A 61 2.56 -16.45 0.10
N ASN A 62 3.39 -17.46 -0.05
CA ASN A 62 3.10 -18.79 0.49
C ASN A 62 3.05 -18.79 2.02
N GLN A 63 3.88 -17.98 2.68
CA GLN A 63 3.78 -17.78 4.13
C GLN A 63 2.45 -17.14 4.51
N ALA A 64 2.00 -16.16 3.77
CA ALA A 64 0.71 -15.53 4.02
C ALA A 64 -0.44 -16.53 3.85
N VAL A 65 -0.40 -17.37 2.82
CA VAL A 65 -1.38 -18.45 2.60
C VAL A 65 -1.36 -19.46 3.74
N ALA A 66 -0.17 -19.87 4.18
CA ALA A 66 -0.03 -20.80 5.30
C ALA A 66 -0.68 -20.26 6.57
N ARG A 67 -0.42 -19.01 6.90
CA ARG A 67 -1.01 -18.35 8.07
C ARG A 67 -2.52 -18.18 7.94
N GLN A 68 -3.02 -17.85 6.76
CA GLN A 68 -4.46 -17.79 6.49
C GLN A 68 -5.13 -19.14 6.76
N ARG A 69 -4.53 -20.24 6.30
CA ARG A 69 -5.06 -21.58 6.50
C ARG A 69 -5.02 -22.03 7.95
N LEU A 70 -3.95 -21.69 8.68
CA LEU A 70 -3.81 -22.04 10.08
C LEU A 70 -4.78 -21.27 10.99
N THR A 71 -5.00 -20.00 10.71
CA THR A 71 -5.80 -19.11 11.58
C THR A 71 -7.22 -18.86 11.07
N GLY A 72 -7.54 -19.28 9.86
CA GLY A 72 -8.85 -19.09 9.24
C GLY A 72 -9.09 -17.71 8.64
N SER A 73 -8.14 -16.77 8.78
CA SER A 73 -8.26 -15.42 8.20
C SER A 73 -6.90 -14.77 8.00
N ASN A 74 -6.89 -13.60 7.37
CA ASN A 74 -5.67 -12.82 7.19
C ASN A 74 -5.31 -11.95 8.41
N ALA A 75 -6.11 -11.93 9.45
CA ALA A 75 -5.93 -11.02 10.58
C ALA A 75 -4.58 -11.20 11.28
N TYR A 76 -4.18 -12.43 11.57
CA TYR A 76 -2.89 -12.71 12.21
C TYR A 76 -1.72 -12.29 11.32
N TRP A 77 -1.77 -12.61 10.02
CA TRP A 77 -0.75 -12.23 9.06
C TRP A 77 -0.61 -10.70 8.97
N LYS A 78 -1.74 -10.00 8.89
CA LYS A 78 -1.77 -8.53 8.86
C LYS A 78 -1.12 -7.93 10.10
N TRP A 79 -1.41 -8.45 11.27
CA TRP A 79 -0.83 -8.00 12.52
C TRP A 79 0.67 -8.31 12.58
N HIS A 80 1.06 -9.54 12.26
CA HIS A 80 2.45 -9.99 12.35
C HIS A 80 3.38 -9.26 11.39
N THR A 81 2.90 -8.94 10.18
CA THR A 81 3.69 -8.25 9.15
C THR A 81 3.61 -6.73 9.23
N ALA A 82 2.87 -6.20 10.18
CA ALA A 82 2.57 -4.77 10.28
C ALA A 82 1.88 -4.20 9.01
N TYR A 83 1.12 -5.03 8.31
CA TYR A 83 0.35 -4.63 7.13
C TYR A 83 -0.54 -3.41 7.41
N ASN A 84 -1.08 -3.30 8.62
CA ASN A 84 -1.99 -2.22 9.01
C ASN A 84 -1.33 -0.83 9.02
N ARG A 85 -0.02 -0.73 8.87
CA ARG A 85 0.64 0.56 8.63
C ARG A 85 0.13 1.26 7.38
N ARG A 86 -0.43 0.50 6.44
CA ARG A 86 -1.10 1.02 5.26
C ARG A 86 -2.26 1.94 5.64
N SER A 87 -2.99 1.65 6.71
CA SER A 87 -4.08 2.48 7.20
C SER A 87 -3.63 3.86 7.67
N VAL A 88 -2.37 4.01 8.07
CA VAL A 88 -1.79 5.31 8.42
C VAL A 88 -1.72 6.21 7.20
N ALA A 89 -1.30 5.68 6.06
CA ALA A 89 -1.28 6.44 4.80
C ALA A 89 -2.70 6.83 4.35
N GLU A 90 -3.66 5.92 4.47
CA GLU A 90 -5.06 6.21 4.14
C GLU A 90 -5.64 7.28 5.06
N THR A 91 -5.34 7.24 6.34
CA THR A 91 -5.74 8.27 7.31
C THR A 91 -5.11 9.61 6.98
N ALA A 92 -3.84 9.64 6.61
CA ALA A 92 -3.15 10.86 6.20
C ALA A 92 -3.80 11.47 4.96
N MET A 93 -4.15 10.66 3.96
CA MET A 93 -4.84 11.13 2.76
C MET A 93 -6.23 11.67 3.08
N TYR A 94 -6.96 11.02 3.95
CA TYR A 94 -8.26 11.51 4.42
C TYR A 94 -8.12 12.90 5.07
N ARG A 95 -7.12 13.09 5.93
CA ARG A 95 -6.85 14.38 6.56
C ARG A 95 -6.49 15.46 5.55
N VAL A 96 -5.69 15.13 4.56
CA VAL A 96 -5.36 16.06 3.47
C VAL A 96 -6.64 16.54 2.80
N LYS A 97 -7.53 15.63 2.46
CA LYS A 97 -8.82 15.96 1.85
C LYS A 97 -9.68 16.85 2.75
N GLN A 98 -9.73 16.56 4.04
CA GLN A 98 -10.50 17.35 4.99
C GLN A 98 -9.93 18.77 5.16
N LEU A 99 -8.61 18.91 5.25
CA LEU A 99 -7.96 20.21 5.44
C LEU A 99 -7.99 21.09 4.20
N PHE A 100 -7.96 20.51 3.01
CA PHE A 100 -7.77 21.23 1.75
C PHE A 100 -8.99 21.14 0.81
N GLY A 101 -10.16 20.78 1.32
CA GLY A 101 -11.40 20.82 0.59
C GLY A 101 -11.74 19.59 -0.23
N GLY A 102 -10.99 18.51 -0.08
CA GLY A 102 -11.36 17.20 -0.61
C GLY A 102 -11.04 16.94 -2.08
N HIS A 103 -10.59 17.94 -2.84
CA HIS A 103 -10.19 17.77 -4.24
C HIS A 103 -9.11 18.78 -4.62
N LEU A 104 -8.39 18.48 -5.69
CA LEU A 104 -7.33 19.32 -6.20
C LEU A 104 -7.92 20.46 -7.02
N THR A 105 -7.37 21.67 -6.89
CA THR A 105 -7.90 22.89 -7.51
C THR A 105 -7.29 23.18 -8.88
N LEU A 106 -6.09 22.64 -9.15
CA LEU A 106 -5.39 22.87 -10.42
C LEU A 106 -5.90 21.90 -11.49
N ARG A 107 -6.00 22.39 -12.72
CA ARG A 107 -6.60 21.62 -13.83
C ARG A 107 -5.61 20.73 -14.56
N ASP A 108 -4.35 21.11 -14.62
CA ASP A 108 -3.32 20.33 -15.29
C ASP A 108 -2.88 19.15 -14.43
N TYR A 109 -2.66 17.99 -15.06
CA TYR A 109 -2.30 16.77 -14.32
C TYR A 109 -1.00 16.93 -13.53
N ASP A 110 0.05 17.49 -14.17
CA ASP A 110 1.34 17.68 -13.50
C ASP A 110 1.21 18.67 -12.34
N ALA A 111 0.43 19.75 -12.54
CA ALA A 111 0.14 20.71 -11.50
C ALA A 111 -0.66 20.07 -10.36
N GLN A 112 -1.61 19.18 -10.64
CA GLN A 112 -2.36 18.44 -9.62
C GLN A 112 -1.45 17.53 -8.80
N VAL A 113 -0.51 16.85 -9.43
CA VAL A 113 0.50 16.03 -8.73
C VAL A 113 1.33 16.90 -7.81
N GLY A 114 1.79 18.06 -8.27
CA GLY A 114 2.54 19.02 -7.46
C GLY A 114 1.72 19.54 -6.28
N GLU A 115 0.45 19.85 -6.48
CA GLU A 115 -0.46 20.29 -5.43
C GLU A 115 -0.65 19.21 -4.37
N ALA A 116 -0.89 17.97 -4.78
CA ALA A 116 -1.03 16.84 -3.87
C ALA A 116 0.25 16.62 -3.05
N MET A 117 1.41 16.69 -3.68
CA MET A 117 2.71 16.59 -2.98
C MET A 117 2.91 17.70 -1.97
N ALA A 118 2.54 18.94 -2.31
CA ALA A 118 2.62 20.07 -1.40
C ALA A 118 1.69 19.88 -0.19
N MET A 119 0.48 19.39 -0.39
CA MET A 119 -0.45 19.10 0.68
C MET A 119 0.08 18.03 1.63
N ILE A 120 0.67 16.98 1.10
CA ILE A 120 1.27 15.91 1.90
C ILE A 120 2.44 16.44 2.73
N ARG A 121 3.30 17.25 2.13
CA ARG A 121 4.43 17.90 2.84
C ARG A 121 3.94 18.82 3.95
N ALA A 122 2.91 19.60 3.70
CA ALA A 122 2.30 20.48 4.69
C ALA A 122 1.76 19.69 5.88
N LEU A 123 1.02 18.59 5.60
CA LEU A 123 0.48 17.72 6.63
C LEU A 123 1.59 17.09 7.48
N ASN A 124 2.65 16.60 6.86
CA ASN A 124 3.79 16.01 7.55
C ASN A 124 4.49 17.04 8.43
N LYS A 125 4.67 18.26 7.95
CA LYS A 125 5.27 19.36 8.72
C LYS A 125 4.41 19.72 9.93
N MET A 126 3.10 19.81 9.77
CA MET A 126 2.16 20.08 10.85
C MET A 126 2.19 18.96 11.90
N THR A 127 2.29 17.72 11.48
CA THR A 127 2.41 16.55 12.38
C THR A 127 3.69 16.64 13.22
N ARG A 128 4.83 17.04 12.60
CA ARG A 128 6.10 17.24 13.32
C ARG A 128 6.03 18.40 14.31
N ALA A 129 5.23 19.43 14.00
CA ALA A 129 5.07 20.60 14.86
C ALA A 129 4.16 20.36 16.07
N GLY A 130 3.71 19.13 16.30
CA GLY A 130 2.94 18.75 17.48
C GLY A 130 1.45 18.73 17.29
N MET A 131 0.94 18.62 16.07
CA MET A 131 -0.46 18.27 15.87
C MET A 131 -0.75 16.96 16.59
N PRO A 132 -1.97 16.80 17.15
CA PRO A 132 -2.34 15.55 17.81
C PRO A 132 -2.08 14.40 16.84
N LYS A 133 -1.30 13.42 17.29
CA LYS A 133 -1.14 12.19 16.52
C LYS A 133 -2.54 11.65 16.28
N SER A 134 -2.85 11.32 15.03
CA SER A 134 -4.10 10.66 14.77
C SER A 134 -4.15 9.40 15.57
N VAL A 135 -5.07 9.39 16.49
CA VAL A 135 -5.43 8.15 17.15
C VAL A 135 -5.92 7.24 16.04
N ARG A 136 -5.27 6.12 15.93
CA ARG A 136 -5.67 5.09 15.03
C ARG A 136 -7.09 4.67 15.39
N VAL A 137 -8.02 5.02 14.53
CA VAL A 137 -9.34 4.41 14.60
C VAL A 137 -9.20 3.05 13.94
N ALA A 138 -9.33 2.04 14.72
CA ALA A 138 -9.25 0.66 14.27
C ALA A 138 -10.31 0.36 13.20
#